data_f64ab0821f3d89e3acaaf1d088fe1820
#
_entry.id   f64ab0821f3d89e3acaaf1d088fe1820
#
_cell.length_a   1.000
_cell.length_b   1.000
_cell.length_c   1.000
_cell.angle_alpha   90.00
_cell.angle_beta   90.00
_cell.angle_gamma   90.00
#
_symmetry.space_group_name_H-M   'P 1'
#
loop_
_entity.id
_entity.type
_entity.pdbx_description
1 polymer ?
#
loop_
_entity_poly.entity_id
_entity_poly.type
_entity_poly.pdbx_seq_one_letter_code
_entity_poly.pdbx_strand_id
1 'polypeptide(L)'
;MNTLFSIAHRFANAVTDISPLGNGLINDTFLVLTESSHFVLQRINRQVFPAPDQIMVNLIMLNQHLEKKSNMEVKLKIPGILKTTTHHDFYLDEQGEYWRALSFIENTESLETITHSSQAEQAGFALGYFHRLVSDLDPLRMQDTLPGFHIAPGYLSHYRQVLTQAPRQLAFDSLYCLEFIANNQHITDDLETAKQQELLSLRIIHGDPKLNNFLFDRDSKKIVSIIDLDTVKPGLVHYDIGDCLRSCCHRLESNEFDLDICTALLSSYLSEAGAFFSEHDYHYLYAAIRLIPFELGLRFYTDYLEGNRYFKVTDLKQNLQRAADQFQLCESIMAQESAIKTLIEQLKSR
;
A
#
# COMPACT_ATOMS: atom_id res chain seq x y z
N MET A 1 -28.31 20.82 10.04
CA MET A 1 -27.07 20.29 10.63
C MET A 1 -26.20 19.79 9.51
N ASN A 2 -24.89 20.01 9.56
CA ASN A 2 -23.99 19.49 8.54
C ASN A 2 -24.07 17.95 8.54
N THR A 3 -24.34 17.33 7.39
CA THR A 3 -24.51 15.87 7.25
C THR A 3 -23.34 15.09 7.88
N LEU A 4 -22.11 15.62 7.75
CA LEU A 4 -20.91 14.99 8.31
C LEU A 4 -20.91 14.95 9.85
N PHE A 5 -21.38 16.01 10.54
CA PHE A 5 -21.55 16.00 11.99
C PHE A 5 -22.59 14.96 12.44
N SER A 6 -23.69 14.82 11.69
CA SER A 6 -24.70 13.80 11.98
C SER A 6 -24.14 12.39 11.90
N ILE A 7 -23.24 12.13 10.95
CA ILE A 7 -22.56 10.84 10.79
C ILE A 7 -21.56 10.62 11.94
N ALA A 8 -20.74 11.62 12.26
CA ALA A 8 -19.77 11.52 13.35
C ALA A 8 -20.46 11.22 14.70
N HIS A 9 -21.64 11.80 14.94
CA HIS A 9 -22.46 11.52 16.13
C HIS A 9 -22.98 10.08 16.20
N ARG A 10 -22.90 9.29 15.10
CA ARG A 10 -23.16 7.85 15.17
C ARG A 10 -22.06 7.08 15.90
N PHE A 11 -20.87 7.64 15.99
CA PHE A 11 -19.68 6.99 16.60
C PHE A 11 -19.31 7.58 17.95
N ALA A 12 -19.61 8.85 18.21
CA ALA A 12 -19.29 9.49 19.48
C ALA A 12 -20.33 10.56 19.87
N ASN A 13 -20.53 10.72 21.18
CA ASN A 13 -21.23 11.87 21.72
C ASN A 13 -20.27 13.09 21.77
N ALA A 14 -20.79 14.31 21.86
CA ALA A 14 -20.00 15.52 22.08
C ALA A 14 -18.89 15.78 21.03
N VAL A 15 -19.21 15.58 19.71
CA VAL A 15 -18.33 15.98 18.62
C VAL A 15 -18.20 17.50 18.60
N THR A 16 -16.96 18.00 18.63
CA THR A 16 -16.64 19.44 18.70
C THR A 16 -16.16 20.00 17.37
N ASP A 17 -15.38 19.21 16.60
CA ASP A 17 -14.88 19.63 15.30
C ASP A 17 -14.65 18.44 14.36
N ILE A 18 -14.69 18.72 13.05
CA ILE A 18 -14.39 17.75 11.98
C ILE A 18 -13.60 18.44 10.89
N SER A 19 -12.42 17.91 10.59
CA SER A 19 -11.55 18.44 9.54
C SER A 19 -11.06 17.32 8.62
N PRO A 20 -10.79 17.58 7.31
CA PRO A 20 -10.16 16.61 6.43
C PRO A 20 -8.81 16.14 7.00
N LEU A 21 -8.50 14.86 6.86
CA LEU A 21 -7.26 14.26 7.32
C LEU A 21 -6.52 13.58 6.17
N GLY A 22 -5.28 14.05 5.90
CA GLY A 22 -4.41 13.50 4.88
C GLY A 22 -4.86 13.80 3.44
N ASN A 23 -4.11 13.25 2.48
CA ASN A 23 -4.31 13.45 1.05
C ASN A 23 -4.74 12.13 0.35
N GLY A 24 -5.51 11.28 1.03
CA GLY A 24 -5.95 9.99 0.50
C GLY A 24 -6.66 10.12 -0.84
N LEU A 25 -6.22 9.31 -1.83
CA LEU A 25 -6.76 9.37 -3.19
C LEU A 25 -8.04 8.55 -3.37
N ILE A 26 -8.36 7.66 -2.44
CA ILE A 26 -9.45 6.69 -2.57
C ILE A 26 -10.60 7.02 -1.62
N ASN A 27 -10.40 6.86 -0.31
CA ASN A 27 -11.42 7.12 0.71
C ASN A 27 -11.46 8.59 1.09
N ASP A 28 -12.61 9.07 1.56
CA ASP A 28 -12.68 10.36 2.23
C ASP A 28 -12.41 10.17 3.72
N THR A 29 -11.39 10.85 4.22
CA THR A 29 -10.89 10.68 5.59
C THR A 29 -10.96 11.98 6.36
N PHE A 30 -11.45 11.92 7.59
CA PHE A 30 -11.65 13.07 8.47
C PHE A 30 -11.10 12.78 9.87
N LEU A 31 -10.47 13.79 10.47
CA LEU A 31 -10.21 13.83 11.89
C LEU A 31 -11.43 14.38 12.60
N VAL A 32 -11.94 13.65 13.57
CA VAL A 32 -13.06 14.06 14.41
C VAL A 32 -12.54 14.32 15.82
N LEU A 33 -12.78 15.53 16.32
CA LEU A 33 -12.45 15.93 17.68
C LEU A 33 -13.70 15.80 18.55
N THR A 34 -13.52 15.25 19.73
CA THR A 34 -14.53 15.22 20.79
C THR A 34 -13.99 15.90 22.04
N GLU A 35 -14.79 16.13 23.05
CA GLU A 35 -14.34 16.71 24.32
C GLU A 35 -13.25 15.87 25.02
N SER A 36 -13.18 14.57 24.77
CA SER A 36 -12.30 13.64 25.50
C SER A 36 -11.30 12.88 24.65
N SER A 37 -11.50 12.83 23.32
CA SER A 37 -10.68 11.99 22.44
C SER A 37 -10.77 12.44 20.97
N HIS A 38 -9.91 11.87 20.16
CA HIS A 38 -9.91 12.04 18.71
C HIS A 38 -10.12 10.69 18.03
N PHE A 39 -10.72 10.69 16.83
CA PHE A 39 -10.82 9.50 16.02
C PHE A 39 -10.81 9.84 14.53
N VAL A 40 -10.51 8.83 13.71
CA VAL A 40 -10.56 8.92 12.24
C VAL A 40 -11.91 8.44 11.77
N LEU A 41 -12.67 9.29 11.08
CA LEU A 41 -13.91 8.94 10.39
C LEU A 41 -13.61 8.77 8.90
N GLN A 42 -14.04 7.65 8.31
CA GLN A 42 -13.81 7.37 6.89
C GLN A 42 -15.09 6.99 6.18
N ARG A 43 -15.27 7.57 4.98
CA ARG A 43 -16.22 7.08 3.99
C ARG A 43 -15.47 6.19 3.00
N ILE A 44 -15.86 4.92 2.93
CA ILE A 44 -15.22 3.94 2.04
C ILE A 44 -15.75 4.14 0.62
N ASN A 45 -14.82 4.28 -0.33
CA ASN A 45 -15.15 4.40 -1.74
C ASN A 45 -15.61 3.04 -2.30
N ARG A 46 -16.93 2.87 -2.47
CA ARG A 46 -17.53 1.62 -2.96
C ARG A 46 -17.29 1.35 -4.45
N GLN A 47 -16.80 2.31 -5.21
CA GLN A 47 -16.37 2.06 -6.61
C GLN A 47 -15.04 1.30 -6.64
N VAL A 48 -14.16 1.54 -5.66
CA VAL A 48 -12.88 0.84 -5.51
C VAL A 48 -13.06 -0.42 -4.67
N PHE A 49 -13.81 -0.33 -3.58
CA PHE A 49 -14.10 -1.43 -2.66
C PHE A 49 -15.59 -1.79 -2.73
N PRO A 50 -16.01 -2.65 -3.66
CA PRO A 50 -17.43 -2.94 -3.86
C PRO A 50 -18.09 -3.69 -2.69
N ALA A 51 -17.29 -4.35 -1.85
CA ALA A 51 -17.73 -5.10 -0.66
C ALA A 51 -16.98 -4.61 0.60
N PRO A 52 -17.27 -3.38 1.10
CA PRO A 52 -16.53 -2.80 2.23
C PRO A 52 -16.72 -3.55 3.56
N ASP A 53 -17.77 -4.36 3.69
CA ASP A 53 -17.95 -5.29 4.80
C ASP A 53 -16.81 -6.33 4.90
N GLN A 54 -16.24 -6.75 3.77
CA GLN A 54 -15.07 -7.65 3.76
C GLN A 54 -13.83 -6.99 4.37
N ILE A 55 -13.63 -5.68 4.16
CA ILE A 55 -12.57 -4.91 4.82
C ILE A 55 -12.75 -5.01 6.34
N MET A 56 -13.98 -4.78 6.83
CA MET A 56 -14.26 -4.83 8.27
C MET A 56 -14.03 -6.23 8.85
N VAL A 57 -14.40 -7.28 8.11
CA VAL A 57 -14.12 -8.68 8.51
C VAL A 57 -12.62 -8.91 8.68
N ASN A 58 -11.81 -8.49 7.70
CA ASN A 58 -10.36 -8.64 7.76
C ASN A 58 -9.75 -7.83 8.91
N LEU A 59 -10.18 -6.59 9.12
CA LEU A 59 -9.70 -5.73 10.21
C LEU A 59 -10.05 -6.28 11.59
N ILE A 60 -11.26 -6.81 11.77
CA ILE A 60 -11.68 -7.45 13.04
C ILE A 60 -10.80 -8.68 13.29
N MET A 61 -10.60 -9.51 12.27
CA MET A 61 -9.76 -10.71 12.40
C MET A 61 -8.31 -10.36 12.72
N LEU A 62 -7.74 -9.34 12.05
CA LEU A 62 -6.40 -8.84 12.31
C LEU A 62 -6.27 -8.34 13.76
N ASN A 63 -7.18 -7.47 14.21
CA ASN A 63 -7.16 -6.95 15.58
C ASN A 63 -7.26 -8.09 16.62
N GLN A 64 -8.20 -9.02 16.45
CA GLN A 64 -8.34 -10.17 17.34
C GLN A 64 -7.11 -11.09 17.36
N HIS A 65 -6.42 -11.22 16.23
CA HIS A 65 -5.18 -11.99 16.13
C HIS A 65 -4.06 -11.30 16.91
N LEU A 66 -3.90 -9.99 16.76
CA LEU A 66 -2.89 -9.20 17.44
C LEU A 66 -3.15 -9.09 18.96
N GLU A 67 -4.40 -8.97 19.39
CA GLU A 67 -4.78 -8.98 20.80
C GLU A 67 -4.32 -10.25 21.52
N LYS A 68 -4.40 -11.42 20.85
CA LYS A 68 -3.90 -12.69 21.40
C LYS A 68 -2.37 -12.72 21.58
N LYS A 69 -1.65 -11.86 20.87
CA LYS A 69 -0.20 -11.68 20.98
C LYS A 69 0.22 -10.56 21.94
N SER A 70 -0.71 -9.95 22.66
CA SER A 70 -0.46 -8.81 23.55
C SER A 70 0.52 -9.11 24.71
N ASN A 71 0.78 -10.39 25.03
CA ASN A 71 1.84 -10.80 25.95
C ASN A 71 3.26 -10.71 25.35
N MET A 72 3.39 -10.51 24.05
CA MET A 72 4.63 -10.13 23.37
C MET A 72 4.70 -8.60 23.35
N GLU A 73 5.89 -8.05 23.45
CA GLU A 73 6.11 -6.60 23.35
C GLU A 73 5.74 -6.11 21.94
N VAL A 74 4.43 -5.83 21.73
CA VAL A 74 3.93 -5.36 20.44
C VAL A 74 4.43 -3.93 20.23
N LYS A 75 5.35 -3.76 19.30
CA LYS A 75 6.01 -2.49 19.01
C LYS A 75 5.22 -1.61 18.03
N LEU A 76 4.25 -2.17 17.28
CA LEU A 76 3.41 -1.44 16.33
C LEU A 76 1.98 -1.34 16.84
N LYS A 77 1.42 -0.13 16.81
CA LYS A 77 0.00 0.11 17.04
C LYS A 77 -0.74 -0.08 15.72
N ILE A 78 -1.82 -0.82 15.74
CA ILE A 78 -2.76 -0.95 14.62
C ILE A 78 -4.03 -0.17 15.00
N PRO A 79 -4.55 0.71 14.11
CA PRO A 79 -5.78 1.43 14.38
C PRO A 79 -6.94 0.47 14.72
N GLY A 80 -7.52 0.64 15.89
CA GLY A 80 -8.67 -0.15 16.33
C GLY A 80 -9.97 0.36 15.76
N ILE A 81 -10.93 -0.54 15.52
CA ILE A 81 -12.27 -0.19 15.06
C ILE A 81 -13.06 0.42 16.23
N LEU A 82 -13.62 1.62 16.03
CA LEU A 82 -14.56 2.24 16.97
C LEU A 82 -15.99 1.87 16.55
N LYS A 83 -16.74 1.33 17.51
CA LYS A 83 -18.13 0.97 17.27
C LYS A 83 -19.03 2.20 17.28
N THR A 84 -20.13 2.14 16.55
CA THR A 84 -21.20 3.14 16.66
C THR A 84 -21.79 3.16 18.07
N THR A 85 -22.52 4.21 18.39
CA THR A 85 -23.30 4.33 19.66
C THR A 85 -24.36 3.23 19.83
N THR A 86 -24.66 2.51 18.74
CA THR A 86 -25.56 1.33 18.70
C THR A 86 -24.79 0.00 18.59
N HIS A 87 -23.47 0.01 18.89
CA HIS A 87 -22.56 -1.15 18.94
C HIS A 87 -22.32 -1.87 17.60
N HIS A 88 -22.51 -1.22 16.44
CA HIS A 88 -22.14 -1.74 15.12
C HIS A 88 -20.71 -1.29 14.74
N ASP A 89 -20.03 -2.08 13.92
CA ASP A 89 -18.66 -1.80 13.48
C ASP A 89 -18.59 -0.74 12.35
N PHE A 90 -19.72 -0.42 11.74
CA PHE A 90 -19.87 0.57 10.67
C PHE A 90 -21.27 1.20 10.68
N TYR A 91 -21.44 2.23 9.87
CA TYR A 91 -22.73 2.90 9.66
C TYR A 91 -22.99 3.07 8.16
N LEU A 92 -24.20 2.69 7.71
CA LEU A 92 -24.71 3.03 6.38
C LEU A 92 -25.63 4.24 6.52
N ASP A 93 -25.31 5.30 5.76
CA ASP A 93 -26.17 6.48 5.74
C ASP A 93 -27.40 6.30 4.81
N GLU A 94 -28.25 7.31 4.73
CA GLU A 94 -29.50 7.29 3.93
C GLU A 94 -29.22 7.20 2.41
N GLN A 95 -28.02 7.54 1.97
CA GLN A 95 -27.55 7.42 0.58
C GLN A 95 -26.92 6.05 0.32
N GLY A 96 -26.78 5.20 1.34
CA GLY A 96 -26.12 3.92 1.27
C GLY A 96 -24.59 4.01 1.28
N GLU A 97 -24.02 5.18 1.66
CA GLU A 97 -22.60 5.32 1.83
C GLU A 97 -22.09 4.62 3.08
N TYR A 98 -20.92 4.00 2.97
CA TYR A 98 -20.35 3.18 4.03
C TYR A 98 -19.35 3.98 4.87
N TRP A 99 -19.66 4.11 6.16
CA TRP A 99 -18.86 4.89 7.12
C TRP A 99 -18.34 4.01 8.23
N ARG A 100 -17.06 4.21 8.56
CA ARG A 100 -16.42 3.58 9.73
C ARG A 100 -15.65 4.60 10.54
N ALA A 101 -15.34 4.25 11.78
CA ALA A 101 -14.45 5.03 12.63
C ALA A 101 -13.30 4.14 13.14
N LEU A 102 -12.10 4.72 13.17
CA LEU A 102 -10.88 4.08 13.65
C LEU A 102 -10.23 4.94 14.73
N SER A 103 -9.49 4.29 15.65
CA SER A 103 -8.71 5.03 16.63
C SER A 103 -7.66 5.92 15.97
N PHE A 104 -7.52 7.16 16.45
CA PHE A 104 -6.46 8.07 16.01
C PHE A 104 -5.17 7.77 16.78
N ILE A 105 -4.04 7.77 16.08
CA ILE A 105 -2.71 7.57 16.68
C ILE A 105 -2.09 8.95 16.88
N GLU A 106 -2.11 9.42 18.12
CA GLU A 106 -1.66 10.77 18.47
C GLU A 106 -0.15 10.93 18.41
N ASN A 107 0.31 12.18 18.31
CA ASN A 107 1.71 12.59 18.29
C ASN A 107 2.51 11.95 17.15
N THR A 108 1.86 11.75 15.99
CA THR A 108 2.50 11.12 14.83
C THR A 108 2.51 12.00 13.60
N GLU A 109 3.41 11.68 12.68
CA GLU A 109 3.50 12.25 11.35
C GLU A 109 3.78 11.14 10.33
N SER A 110 3.31 11.32 9.10
CA SER A 110 3.72 10.53 7.95
C SER A 110 4.77 11.28 7.15
N LEU A 111 5.62 10.55 6.42
CA LEU A 111 6.65 11.12 5.56
C LEU A 111 6.28 10.97 4.10
N GLU A 112 6.62 11.97 3.28
CA GLU A 112 6.48 11.91 1.82
C GLU A 112 7.75 11.36 1.14
N THR A 113 8.92 11.57 1.77
CA THR A 113 10.22 11.11 1.26
C THR A 113 11.11 10.67 2.41
N ILE A 114 12.01 9.72 2.14
CA ILE A 114 13.09 9.33 3.06
C ILE A 114 14.24 10.31 2.87
N THR A 115 14.72 10.88 3.96
CA THR A 115 15.87 11.80 3.98
C THR A 115 17.10 11.21 4.67
N HIS A 116 16.93 10.16 5.48
CA HIS A 116 17.98 9.50 6.25
C HIS A 116 17.78 7.98 6.27
N SER A 117 18.89 7.23 6.22
CA SER A 117 18.86 5.76 6.26
C SER A 117 18.14 5.21 7.49
N SER A 118 18.19 5.88 8.63
CA SER A 118 17.46 5.50 9.84
C SER A 118 15.93 5.48 9.67
N GLN A 119 15.36 6.33 8.81
CA GLN A 119 13.94 6.29 8.48
C GLN A 119 13.62 5.06 7.62
N ALA A 120 14.51 4.70 6.69
CA ALA A 120 14.39 3.49 5.89
C ALA A 120 14.48 2.22 6.74
N GLU A 121 15.42 2.18 7.70
CA GLU A 121 15.51 1.11 8.69
C GLU A 121 14.21 0.96 9.47
N GLN A 122 13.60 2.07 9.90
CA GLN A 122 12.31 2.04 10.60
C GLN A 122 11.18 1.51 9.70
N ALA A 123 11.11 1.90 8.42
CA ALA A 123 10.11 1.39 7.49
C ALA A 123 10.28 -0.11 7.23
N GLY A 124 11.52 -0.56 7.00
CA GLY A 124 11.85 -1.98 6.86
C GLY A 124 11.50 -2.79 8.11
N PHE A 125 11.87 -2.28 9.30
CA PHE A 125 11.47 -2.87 10.57
C PHE A 125 9.96 -3.03 10.68
N ALA A 126 9.20 -1.97 10.43
CA ALA A 126 7.76 -1.97 10.62
C ALA A 126 7.05 -2.96 9.69
N LEU A 127 7.42 -3.00 8.40
CA LEU A 127 6.86 -3.95 7.44
C LEU A 127 7.25 -5.40 7.79
N GLY A 128 8.52 -5.65 8.09
CA GLY A 128 9.01 -6.98 8.49
C GLY A 128 8.33 -7.47 9.76
N TYR A 129 8.19 -6.58 10.75
CA TYR A 129 7.52 -6.89 12.00
C TYR A 129 6.02 -7.15 11.80
N PHE A 130 5.34 -6.38 10.95
CA PHE A 130 3.94 -6.64 10.56
C PHE A 130 3.81 -8.03 9.96
N HIS A 131 4.60 -8.38 8.94
CA HIS A 131 4.56 -9.71 8.31
C HIS A 131 4.86 -10.83 9.32
N ARG A 132 5.81 -10.63 10.25
CA ARG A 132 6.10 -11.59 11.32
C ARG A 132 4.92 -11.76 12.27
N LEU A 133 4.26 -10.67 12.64
CA LEU A 133 3.08 -10.72 13.52
C LEU A 133 1.93 -11.53 12.92
N VAL A 134 1.75 -11.47 11.61
CA VAL A 134 0.66 -12.16 10.90
C VAL A 134 1.09 -13.46 10.23
N SER A 135 2.36 -13.89 10.37
CA SER A 135 2.91 -15.05 9.67
C SER A 135 2.24 -16.39 10.01
N ASP A 136 1.64 -16.50 11.18
CA ASP A 136 0.88 -17.67 11.66
C ASP A 136 -0.64 -17.53 11.46
N LEU A 137 -1.11 -16.42 10.84
CA LEU A 137 -2.51 -16.27 10.46
C LEU A 137 -2.73 -16.94 9.10
N ASP A 138 -3.66 -17.91 9.08
CA ASP A 138 -4.00 -18.65 7.87
C ASP A 138 -4.57 -17.69 6.80
N PRO A 139 -3.90 -17.53 5.64
CA PRO A 139 -4.35 -16.66 4.56
C PRO A 139 -5.76 -16.98 4.06
N LEU A 140 -6.18 -18.25 4.08
CA LEU A 140 -7.51 -18.68 3.62
C LEU A 140 -8.66 -18.16 4.49
N ARG A 141 -8.37 -17.61 5.66
CA ARG A 141 -9.38 -17.02 6.54
C ARG A 141 -9.70 -15.56 6.20
N MET A 142 -8.85 -14.89 5.43
CA MET A 142 -9.07 -13.50 5.03
C MET A 142 -9.70 -13.41 3.64
N GLN A 143 -10.46 -12.35 3.43
CA GLN A 143 -11.12 -12.05 2.17
C GLN A 143 -10.17 -11.28 1.25
N ASP A 144 -10.27 -11.47 -0.07
CA ASP A 144 -9.63 -10.58 -1.05
C ASP A 144 -10.49 -9.32 -1.21
N THR A 145 -10.16 -8.28 -0.46
CA THR A 145 -10.91 -7.01 -0.43
C THR A 145 -10.80 -6.22 -1.73
N LEU A 146 -9.78 -6.49 -2.53
CA LEU A 146 -9.53 -5.83 -3.81
C LEU A 146 -9.04 -6.86 -4.85
N PRO A 147 -9.96 -7.66 -5.45
CA PRO A 147 -9.60 -8.70 -6.40
C PRO A 147 -8.81 -8.17 -7.59
N GLY A 148 -7.74 -8.87 -7.95
CA GLY A 148 -6.86 -8.49 -9.05
C GLY A 148 -5.80 -7.44 -8.68
N PHE A 149 -5.81 -6.90 -7.47
CA PHE A 149 -4.78 -5.95 -7.03
C PHE A 149 -3.42 -6.64 -6.89
N HIS A 150 -2.39 -6.06 -7.53
CA HIS A 150 -1.05 -6.60 -7.74
C HIS A 150 -0.98 -7.82 -8.68
N ILE A 151 -2.05 -8.15 -9.39
CA ILE A 151 -2.01 -9.19 -10.41
C ILE A 151 -1.65 -8.54 -11.76
N ALA A 152 -0.36 -8.27 -11.94
CA ALA A 152 0.17 -7.48 -13.05
C ALA A 152 -0.22 -7.99 -14.47
N PRO A 153 -0.33 -9.31 -14.75
CA PRO A 153 -0.83 -9.80 -16.03
C PRO A 153 -2.26 -9.30 -16.34
N GLY A 154 -3.10 -9.14 -15.31
CA GLY A 154 -4.45 -8.60 -15.46
C GLY A 154 -4.44 -7.14 -15.90
N TYR A 155 -3.56 -6.32 -15.31
CA TYR A 155 -3.37 -4.92 -15.71
C TYR A 155 -2.83 -4.79 -17.14
N LEU A 156 -1.88 -5.65 -17.53
CA LEU A 156 -1.37 -5.68 -18.90
C LEU A 156 -2.47 -6.05 -19.92
N SER A 157 -3.31 -7.01 -19.57
CA SER A 157 -4.45 -7.40 -20.43
C SER A 157 -5.44 -6.24 -20.58
N HIS A 158 -5.79 -5.56 -19.48
CA HIS A 158 -6.65 -4.38 -19.50
C HIS A 158 -6.05 -3.23 -20.32
N TYR A 159 -4.76 -2.92 -20.10
CA TYR A 159 -4.03 -1.93 -20.92
C TYR A 159 -4.13 -2.20 -22.41
N ARG A 160 -3.90 -3.45 -22.83
CA ARG A 160 -3.99 -3.84 -24.26
C ARG A 160 -5.38 -3.60 -24.83
N GLN A 161 -6.45 -3.86 -24.06
CA GLN A 161 -7.82 -3.58 -24.49
C GLN A 161 -8.06 -2.07 -24.62
N VAL A 162 -7.66 -1.29 -23.61
CA VAL A 162 -7.80 0.17 -23.61
C VAL A 162 -7.04 0.80 -24.77
N LEU A 163 -5.81 0.36 -25.03
CA LEU A 163 -4.96 0.88 -26.11
C LEU A 163 -5.62 0.73 -27.48
N THR A 164 -6.37 -0.36 -27.73
CA THR A 164 -7.08 -0.56 -29.01
C THR A 164 -8.21 0.44 -29.23
N GLN A 165 -8.74 1.02 -28.16
CA GLN A 165 -9.87 1.95 -28.18
C GLN A 165 -9.45 3.41 -27.95
N ALA A 166 -8.23 3.63 -27.49
CA ALA A 166 -7.72 4.96 -27.17
C ALA A 166 -7.57 5.84 -28.42
N PRO A 167 -7.85 7.15 -28.32
CA PRO A 167 -7.58 8.10 -29.40
C PRO A 167 -6.09 8.07 -29.78
N ARG A 168 -5.80 7.95 -31.09
CA ARG A 168 -4.41 7.87 -31.60
C ARG A 168 -3.53 9.03 -31.12
N GLN A 169 -4.11 10.22 -30.95
CA GLN A 169 -3.38 11.41 -30.50
C GLN A 169 -2.82 11.20 -29.07
N LEU A 170 -3.61 10.63 -28.13
CA LEU A 170 -3.14 10.36 -26.76
C LEU A 170 -1.98 9.35 -26.76
N ALA A 171 -2.06 8.32 -27.59
CA ALA A 171 -0.98 7.36 -27.73
C ALA A 171 0.31 8.01 -28.30
N PHE A 172 0.17 8.95 -29.25
CA PHE A 172 1.31 9.64 -29.87
C PHE A 172 2.01 10.60 -28.89
N ASP A 173 1.25 11.27 -28.00
CA ASP A 173 1.79 12.18 -26.97
C ASP A 173 2.59 11.43 -25.89
N SER A 174 2.60 10.11 -25.92
CA SER A 174 3.15 9.24 -24.87
C SER A 174 4.04 8.09 -25.39
N LEU A 175 4.79 8.34 -26.48
CA LEU A 175 5.65 7.32 -27.13
C LEU A 175 6.59 6.62 -26.15
N TYR A 176 7.19 7.37 -25.21
CA TYR A 176 8.05 6.79 -24.19
C TYR A 176 7.33 5.69 -23.38
N CYS A 177 6.13 5.96 -22.88
CA CYS A 177 5.37 4.96 -22.13
C CYS A 177 5.00 3.74 -22.96
N LEU A 178 4.60 3.95 -24.22
CA LEU A 178 4.29 2.86 -25.16
C LEU A 178 5.49 1.95 -25.39
N GLU A 179 6.65 2.55 -25.73
CA GLU A 179 7.88 1.81 -26.02
C GLU A 179 8.39 1.09 -24.77
N PHE A 180 8.35 1.77 -23.60
CA PHE A 180 8.76 1.16 -22.34
C PHE A 180 7.93 -0.08 -22.01
N ILE A 181 6.59 0.01 -22.11
CA ILE A 181 5.71 -1.13 -21.86
C ILE A 181 5.96 -2.24 -22.87
N ALA A 182 6.05 -1.92 -24.16
CA ALA A 182 6.27 -2.92 -25.23
C ALA A 182 7.55 -3.73 -25.00
N ASN A 183 8.63 -3.07 -24.57
CA ASN A 183 9.93 -3.70 -24.33
C ASN A 183 9.99 -4.50 -23.02
N ASN A 184 9.20 -4.11 -22.01
CA ASN A 184 9.33 -4.64 -20.65
C ASN A 184 8.10 -5.42 -20.15
N GLN A 185 7.06 -5.62 -20.96
CA GLN A 185 5.82 -6.30 -20.56
C GLN A 185 6.02 -7.72 -19.98
N HIS A 186 7.13 -8.39 -20.32
CA HIS A 186 7.48 -9.72 -19.79
C HIS A 186 7.66 -9.72 -18.26
N ILE A 187 7.96 -8.56 -17.65
CA ILE A 187 8.10 -8.41 -16.19
C ILE A 187 6.82 -8.79 -15.43
N THR A 188 5.66 -8.62 -16.07
CA THR A 188 4.35 -8.83 -15.42
C THR A 188 4.11 -10.26 -14.98
N ASP A 189 4.74 -11.24 -15.63
CA ASP A 189 4.44 -12.66 -15.39
C ASP A 189 5.30 -13.29 -14.30
N ASP A 190 6.41 -12.65 -13.90
CA ASP A 190 7.44 -13.26 -13.04
C ASP A 190 6.87 -13.82 -11.72
N LEU A 191 6.18 -12.99 -10.94
CA LEU A 191 5.67 -13.39 -9.63
C LEU A 191 4.45 -14.32 -9.72
N GLU A 192 3.55 -14.04 -10.67
CA GLU A 192 2.36 -14.87 -10.86
C GLU A 192 2.71 -16.27 -11.38
N THR A 193 3.73 -16.38 -12.26
CA THR A 193 4.26 -17.67 -12.70
C THR A 193 4.87 -18.45 -11.55
N ALA A 194 5.69 -17.78 -10.71
CA ALA A 194 6.29 -18.40 -9.53
C ALA A 194 5.22 -18.89 -8.52
N LYS A 195 4.15 -18.11 -8.33
CA LYS A 195 3.01 -18.50 -7.50
C LYS A 195 2.27 -19.71 -8.07
N GLN A 196 2.02 -19.74 -9.39
CA GLN A 196 1.37 -20.88 -10.05
C GLN A 196 2.21 -22.17 -9.99
N GLN A 197 3.53 -22.02 -9.97
CA GLN A 197 4.47 -23.13 -9.80
C GLN A 197 4.69 -23.53 -8.32
N GLU A 198 3.95 -22.94 -7.40
CA GLU A 198 4.06 -23.17 -5.95
C GLU A 198 5.46 -22.87 -5.36
N LEU A 199 6.27 -22.05 -6.07
CA LEU A 199 7.56 -21.57 -5.58
C LEU A 199 7.39 -20.45 -4.54
N LEU A 200 6.34 -19.64 -4.67
CA LEU A 200 5.97 -18.57 -3.74
C LEU A 200 4.63 -18.87 -3.08
N SER A 201 4.60 -18.75 -1.76
CA SER A 201 3.41 -19.04 -0.95
C SER A 201 2.63 -17.76 -0.63
N LEU A 202 1.30 -17.88 -0.62
CA LEU A 202 0.43 -16.80 -0.11
C LEU A 202 0.63 -16.63 1.39
N ARG A 203 0.72 -15.39 1.82
CA ARG A 203 0.74 -14.95 3.22
C ARG A 203 -0.24 -13.78 3.38
N ILE A 204 -0.44 -13.32 4.60
CA ILE A 204 -1.18 -12.08 4.81
C ILE A 204 -0.25 -10.90 4.48
N ILE A 205 -0.70 -10.01 3.62
CA ILE A 205 0.01 -8.81 3.21
C ILE A 205 -0.76 -7.56 3.60
N HIS A 206 -0.06 -6.43 3.68
CA HIS A 206 -0.67 -5.11 3.85
C HIS A 206 -1.39 -4.67 2.56
N GLY A 207 -0.75 -4.87 1.41
CA GLY A 207 -1.23 -4.58 0.07
C GLY A 207 -0.93 -3.15 -0.43
N ASP A 208 -0.67 -2.17 0.45
CA ASP A 208 -0.30 -0.79 0.07
C ASP A 208 0.66 -0.17 1.10
N PRO A 209 1.84 -0.79 1.39
CA PRO A 209 2.76 -0.31 2.42
C PRO A 209 3.69 0.81 1.90
N LYS A 210 3.12 1.80 1.26
CA LYS A 210 3.85 3.00 0.84
C LYS A 210 4.27 3.85 2.04
N LEU A 211 5.30 4.67 1.88
CA LEU A 211 5.94 5.43 2.96
C LEU A 211 4.96 6.24 3.82
N ASN A 212 3.99 6.89 3.20
CA ASN A 212 3.00 7.69 3.92
C ASN A 212 1.93 6.89 4.68
N ASN A 213 1.96 5.56 4.60
CA ASN A 213 1.17 4.66 5.45
C ASN A 213 1.93 4.20 6.71
N PHE A 214 3.16 4.69 6.92
CA PHE A 214 3.91 4.52 8.16
C PHE A 214 3.82 5.77 9.00
N LEU A 215 3.42 5.63 10.27
CA LEU A 215 3.35 6.74 11.21
C LEU A 215 4.58 6.75 12.12
N PHE A 216 5.30 7.86 12.08
CA PHE A 216 6.46 8.13 12.91
C PHE A 216 6.04 8.98 14.12
N ASP A 217 6.51 8.63 15.30
CA ASP A 217 6.39 9.47 16.48
C ASP A 217 7.17 10.77 16.31
N ARG A 218 6.54 11.90 16.58
CA ARG A 218 7.12 13.24 16.32
C ARG A 218 8.37 13.53 17.12
N ASP A 219 8.48 12.95 18.31
CA ASP A 219 9.59 13.21 19.23
C ASP A 219 10.75 12.25 19.01
N SER A 220 10.48 10.94 19.04
CA SER A 220 11.52 9.91 18.92
C SER A 220 11.91 9.58 17.48
N LYS A 221 11.12 10.01 16.49
CA LYS A 221 11.26 9.70 15.06
C LYS A 221 11.26 8.19 14.74
N LYS A 222 10.71 7.38 15.66
CA LYS A 222 10.54 5.94 15.46
C LYS A 222 9.16 5.65 14.89
N ILE A 223 9.03 4.61 14.09
CA ILE A 223 7.72 4.12 13.65
C ILE A 223 6.94 3.55 14.83
N VAL A 224 5.67 3.94 14.89
CA VAL A 224 4.74 3.48 15.93
C VAL A 224 3.50 2.79 15.36
N SER A 225 3.20 2.98 14.07
CA SER A 225 2.01 2.41 13.45
C SER A 225 2.17 2.22 11.95
N ILE A 226 1.43 1.25 11.40
CA ILE A 226 1.10 1.13 9.98
C ILE A 226 -0.40 1.32 9.84
N ILE A 227 -0.82 2.14 8.87
CA ILE A 227 -2.21 2.53 8.64
C ILE A 227 -2.65 2.18 7.21
N ASP A 228 -3.92 2.43 6.90
CA ASP A 228 -4.54 2.16 5.58
C ASP A 228 -4.60 0.66 5.26
N LEU A 229 -5.21 -0.08 6.18
CA LEU A 229 -5.27 -1.56 6.17
C LEU A 229 -6.41 -2.12 5.30
N ASP A 230 -6.99 -1.34 4.40
CA ASP A 230 -8.14 -1.73 3.56
C ASP A 230 -7.78 -2.83 2.56
N THR A 231 -6.51 -2.88 2.20
CA THR A 231 -5.92 -3.84 1.26
C THR A 231 -5.29 -5.05 1.93
N VAL A 232 -5.41 -5.17 3.27
CA VAL A 232 -4.91 -6.35 3.98
C VAL A 232 -5.67 -7.58 3.51
N LYS A 233 -4.93 -8.54 2.91
CA LYS A 233 -5.49 -9.71 2.25
C LYS A 233 -4.47 -10.84 2.08
N PRO A 234 -4.87 -12.03 1.59
CA PRO A 234 -3.91 -13.02 1.09
C PRO A 234 -3.14 -12.50 -0.13
N GLY A 235 -1.81 -12.62 -0.12
CA GLY A 235 -0.97 -12.19 -1.24
C GLY A 235 0.47 -12.65 -1.10
N LEU A 236 1.31 -12.25 -2.04
CA LEU A 236 2.75 -12.47 -1.96
C LEU A 236 3.38 -11.30 -1.17
N VAL A 237 4.19 -11.59 -0.16
CA VAL A 237 4.93 -10.53 0.58
C VAL A 237 5.83 -9.70 -0.34
N HIS A 238 6.15 -10.23 -1.51
CA HIS A 238 6.91 -9.58 -2.57
C HIS A 238 6.24 -8.30 -3.07
N TYR A 239 4.90 -8.27 -3.15
CA TYR A 239 4.17 -7.05 -3.53
C TYR A 239 4.40 -5.93 -2.51
N ASP A 240 4.28 -6.26 -1.23
CA ASP A 240 4.50 -5.30 -0.15
C ASP A 240 5.95 -4.80 -0.12
N ILE A 241 6.92 -5.72 -0.26
CA ILE A 241 8.35 -5.36 -0.28
C ILE A 241 8.64 -4.44 -1.47
N GLY A 242 8.14 -4.81 -2.64
CA GLY A 242 8.29 -4.02 -3.86
C GLY A 242 7.69 -2.62 -3.71
N ASP A 243 6.47 -2.50 -3.14
CA ASP A 243 5.80 -1.21 -2.98
C ASP A 243 6.46 -0.33 -1.91
N CYS A 244 6.87 -0.92 -0.79
CA CYS A 244 7.61 -0.22 0.24
C CYS A 244 8.93 0.34 -0.32
N LEU A 245 9.70 -0.48 -1.04
CA LEU A 245 10.97 -0.06 -1.67
C LEU A 245 10.74 0.99 -2.77
N ARG A 246 9.75 0.80 -3.65
CA ARG A 246 9.35 1.80 -4.64
C ARG A 246 9.08 3.16 -4.00
N SER A 247 8.35 3.17 -2.90
CA SER A 247 7.95 4.40 -2.21
C SER A 247 9.10 5.04 -1.43
N CYS A 248 9.91 4.24 -0.73
CA CYS A 248 10.97 4.73 0.14
C CYS A 248 12.26 5.09 -0.60
N CYS A 249 12.59 4.36 -1.69
CA CYS A 249 13.85 4.51 -2.41
C CYS A 249 13.75 5.41 -3.64
N HIS A 250 12.58 6.01 -3.91
CA HIS A 250 12.37 6.89 -5.04
C HIS A 250 12.90 8.30 -4.74
N ARG A 251 13.96 8.72 -5.44
CA ARG A 251 14.42 10.11 -5.46
C ARG A 251 13.54 10.91 -6.41
N LEU A 252 12.59 11.67 -5.88
CA LEU A 252 11.55 12.35 -6.67
C LEU A 252 12.10 13.38 -7.67
N GLU A 253 13.28 13.96 -7.40
CA GLU A 253 13.88 14.99 -8.26
C GLU A 253 14.50 14.39 -9.54
N SER A 254 15.01 13.16 -9.49
CA SER A 254 15.72 12.49 -10.60
C SER A 254 15.02 11.23 -11.10
N ASN A 255 13.97 10.76 -10.43
CA ASN A 255 13.33 9.47 -10.63
C ASN A 255 14.30 8.26 -10.53
N GLU A 256 15.39 8.43 -9.78
CA GLU A 256 16.37 7.38 -9.52
C GLU A 256 16.01 6.54 -8.30
N PHE A 257 16.44 5.29 -8.34
CA PHE A 257 16.35 4.35 -7.22
C PHE A 257 17.58 4.50 -6.31
N ASP A 258 17.34 4.77 -5.03
CA ASP A 258 18.39 4.93 -4.01
C ASP A 258 18.79 3.57 -3.43
N LEU A 259 19.96 3.05 -3.81
CA LEU A 259 20.47 1.76 -3.36
C LEU A 259 20.87 1.77 -1.87
N ASP A 260 21.31 2.89 -1.33
CA ASP A 260 21.70 3.00 0.08
C ASP A 260 20.45 2.91 0.99
N ILE A 261 19.38 3.60 0.60
CA ILE A 261 18.07 3.50 1.27
C ILE A 261 17.50 2.08 1.14
N CYS A 262 17.62 1.47 -0.05
CA CYS A 262 17.23 0.08 -0.27
C CYS A 262 17.98 -0.88 0.65
N THR A 263 19.30 -0.70 0.82
CA THR A 263 20.14 -1.51 1.69
C THR A 263 19.69 -1.42 3.15
N ALA A 264 19.46 -0.21 3.64
CA ALA A 264 19.00 0.03 5.00
C ALA A 264 17.61 -0.62 5.26
N LEU A 265 16.67 -0.41 4.33
CA LEU A 265 15.31 -0.94 4.44
C LEU A 265 15.28 -2.46 4.39
N LEU A 266 15.89 -3.07 3.35
CA LEU A 266 15.91 -4.54 3.19
C LEU A 266 16.63 -5.24 4.33
N SER A 267 17.75 -4.70 4.81
CA SER A 267 18.48 -5.25 5.95
C SER A 267 17.59 -5.31 7.19
N SER A 268 16.90 -4.22 7.47
CA SER A 268 15.99 -4.13 8.63
C SER A 268 14.73 -5.01 8.45
N TYR A 269 14.15 -5.05 7.24
CA TYR A 269 13.04 -5.92 6.92
C TYR A 269 13.38 -7.40 7.14
N LEU A 270 14.48 -7.88 6.56
CA LEU A 270 14.89 -9.28 6.64
C LEU A 270 15.33 -9.71 8.05
N SER A 271 15.78 -8.77 8.90
CA SER A 271 16.05 -9.07 10.31
C SER A 271 14.79 -9.49 11.07
N GLU A 272 13.62 -8.98 10.65
CA GLU A 272 12.32 -9.31 11.26
C GLU A 272 11.63 -10.49 10.53
N ALA A 273 11.72 -10.53 9.21
CA ALA A 273 10.96 -11.44 8.36
C ALA A 273 11.76 -12.67 7.88
N GLY A 274 13.09 -12.66 8.00
CA GLY A 274 13.96 -13.70 7.47
C GLY A 274 13.65 -15.11 7.96
N ALA A 275 13.10 -15.25 9.17
CA ALA A 275 12.76 -16.56 9.74
C ALA A 275 11.69 -17.34 8.96
N PHE A 276 10.84 -16.68 8.18
CA PHE A 276 9.82 -17.33 7.35
C PHE A 276 10.12 -17.28 5.85
N PHE A 277 11.24 -16.66 5.44
CA PHE A 277 11.65 -16.59 4.04
C PHE A 277 12.25 -17.93 3.57
N SER A 278 11.77 -18.39 2.43
CA SER A 278 12.36 -19.52 1.70
C SER A 278 13.46 -19.05 0.74
N GLU A 279 14.24 -20.00 0.20
CA GLU A 279 15.20 -19.71 -0.88
C GLU A 279 14.54 -19.04 -2.09
N HIS A 280 13.32 -19.44 -2.43
CA HIS A 280 12.55 -18.85 -3.51
C HIS A 280 12.10 -17.42 -3.19
N ASP A 281 11.74 -17.13 -1.94
CA ASP A 281 11.39 -15.75 -1.55
C ASP A 281 12.56 -14.79 -1.82
N TYR A 282 13.80 -15.16 -1.46
CA TYR A 282 15.00 -14.37 -1.78
C TYR A 282 15.23 -14.25 -3.28
N HIS A 283 15.07 -15.34 -4.04
CA HIS A 283 15.30 -15.38 -5.49
C HIS A 283 14.40 -14.39 -6.24
N TYR A 284 13.15 -14.22 -5.82
CA TYR A 284 12.17 -13.36 -6.48
C TYR A 284 12.11 -11.92 -5.94
N LEU A 285 12.95 -11.54 -4.97
CA LEU A 285 12.97 -10.16 -4.45
C LEU A 285 13.27 -9.13 -5.54
N TYR A 286 14.28 -9.37 -6.38
CA TYR A 286 14.60 -8.43 -7.47
C TYR A 286 13.43 -8.30 -8.47
N ALA A 287 12.78 -9.40 -8.79
CA ALA A 287 11.60 -9.36 -9.65
C ALA A 287 10.49 -8.47 -9.07
N ALA A 288 10.26 -8.56 -7.76
CA ALA A 288 9.29 -7.72 -7.06
C ALA A 288 9.67 -6.23 -7.09
N ILE A 289 10.95 -5.91 -6.81
CA ILE A 289 11.45 -4.54 -6.76
C ILE A 289 11.25 -3.82 -8.09
N ARG A 290 11.48 -4.48 -9.23
CA ARG A 290 11.26 -3.89 -10.56
C ARG A 290 9.80 -3.93 -11.02
N LEU A 291 9.02 -4.95 -10.56
CA LEU A 291 7.64 -5.13 -10.99
C LEU A 291 6.73 -3.99 -10.51
N ILE A 292 6.82 -3.60 -9.25
CA ILE A 292 5.85 -2.65 -8.67
C ILE A 292 5.88 -1.28 -9.34
N PRO A 293 7.03 -0.62 -9.59
CA PRO A 293 7.02 0.62 -10.36
C PRO A 293 6.54 0.42 -11.80
N PHE A 294 6.86 -0.72 -12.45
CA PHE A 294 6.29 -1.06 -13.76
C PHE A 294 4.76 -1.16 -13.71
N GLU A 295 4.23 -1.92 -12.75
CA GLU A 295 2.79 -2.09 -12.55
C GLU A 295 2.08 -0.75 -12.31
N LEU A 296 2.62 0.07 -11.41
CA LEU A 296 2.01 1.36 -11.09
C LEU A 296 2.06 2.32 -12.28
N GLY A 297 3.18 2.35 -13.03
CA GLY A 297 3.31 3.10 -14.27
C GLY A 297 2.28 2.65 -15.30
N LEU A 298 2.11 1.33 -15.48
CA LEU A 298 1.12 0.75 -16.38
C LEU A 298 -0.32 1.16 -16.00
N ARG A 299 -0.65 1.16 -14.70
CA ARG A 299 -1.97 1.57 -14.20
C ARG A 299 -2.23 3.06 -14.41
N PHE A 300 -1.26 3.94 -14.13
CA PHE A 300 -1.37 5.36 -14.40
C PHE A 300 -1.55 5.65 -15.88
N TYR A 301 -0.77 4.97 -16.73
CA TYR A 301 -0.86 5.16 -18.17
C TYR A 301 -2.20 4.67 -18.73
N THR A 302 -2.68 3.53 -18.27
CA THR A 302 -3.98 3.00 -18.68
C THR A 302 -5.10 3.97 -18.29
N ASP A 303 -5.09 4.48 -17.05
CA ASP A 303 -6.07 5.46 -16.59
C ASP A 303 -6.02 6.79 -17.37
N TYR A 304 -4.82 7.25 -17.76
CA TYR A 304 -4.68 8.38 -18.68
C TYR A 304 -5.37 8.13 -20.02
N LEU A 305 -5.18 6.97 -20.61
CA LEU A 305 -5.82 6.58 -21.88
C LEU A 305 -7.36 6.49 -21.74
N GLU A 306 -7.87 6.11 -20.57
CA GLU A 306 -9.30 6.05 -20.25
C GLU A 306 -9.91 7.40 -19.84
N GLY A 307 -9.12 8.47 -19.81
CA GLY A 307 -9.56 9.82 -19.45
C GLY A 307 -9.57 10.12 -17.94
N ASN A 308 -8.63 9.52 -17.19
CA ASN A 308 -8.40 9.76 -15.75
C ASN A 308 -9.64 9.45 -14.87
N ARG A 309 -10.12 8.22 -14.93
CA ARG A 309 -11.35 7.80 -14.23
C ARG A 309 -11.08 7.23 -12.84
N TYR A 310 -9.92 6.61 -12.65
CA TYR A 310 -9.58 5.89 -11.41
C TYR A 310 -8.82 6.77 -10.43
N PHE A 311 -7.72 7.39 -10.85
CA PHE A 311 -6.91 8.23 -9.98
C PHE A 311 -7.35 9.69 -10.05
N LYS A 312 -7.52 10.33 -8.88
CA LYS A 312 -7.80 11.77 -8.81
C LYS A 312 -6.65 12.56 -9.43
N VAL A 313 -6.98 13.47 -10.32
CA VAL A 313 -6.03 14.35 -11.01
C VAL A 313 -6.48 15.81 -10.92
N THR A 314 -5.51 16.72 -10.94
CA THR A 314 -5.72 18.17 -11.04
C THR A 314 -5.41 18.71 -12.44
N ASP A 315 -4.69 17.93 -13.24
CA ASP A 315 -4.33 18.20 -14.63
C ASP A 315 -4.53 16.97 -15.50
N LEU A 316 -4.97 17.13 -16.75
CA LEU A 316 -5.28 16.01 -17.66
C LEU A 316 -4.08 15.12 -18.00
N LYS A 317 -2.85 15.65 -17.95
CA LYS A 317 -1.61 14.89 -18.21
C LYS A 317 -0.94 14.38 -16.94
N GLN A 318 -1.52 14.62 -15.78
CA GLN A 318 -0.88 14.24 -14.50
C GLN A 318 -0.61 12.73 -14.39
N ASN A 319 -1.56 11.88 -14.83
CA ASN A 319 -1.33 10.43 -14.81
C ASN A 319 -0.33 9.98 -15.89
N LEU A 320 -0.22 10.69 -17.01
CA LEU A 320 0.84 10.45 -17.98
C LEU A 320 2.22 10.75 -17.38
N GLN A 321 2.36 11.87 -16.66
CA GLN A 321 3.62 12.20 -15.98
C GLN A 321 3.96 11.19 -14.89
N ARG A 322 2.97 10.83 -14.04
CA ARG A 322 3.14 9.80 -13.01
C ARG A 322 3.58 8.45 -13.60
N ALA A 323 3.04 8.08 -14.77
CA ALA A 323 3.44 6.86 -15.47
C ALA A 323 4.91 6.93 -15.90
N ALA A 324 5.31 8.04 -16.52
CA ALA A 324 6.69 8.26 -16.96
C ALA A 324 7.67 8.21 -15.78
N ASP A 325 7.34 8.86 -14.66
CA ASP A 325 8.16 8.85 -13.44
C ASP A 325 8.37 7.43 -12.90
N GLN A 326 7.31 6.61 -12.88
CA GLN A 326 7.42 5.22 -12.42
C GLN A 326 8.21 4.34 -13.40
N PHE A 327 8.11 4.56 -14.71
CA PHE A 327 8.92 3.84 -15.69
C PHE A 327 10.40 4.24 -15.60
N GLN A 328 10.72 5.51 -15.39
CA GLN A 328 12.10 5.96 -15.16
C GLN A 328 12.68 5.35 -13.88
N LEU A 329 11.89 5.27 -12.79
CA LEU A 329 12.28 4.56 -11.59
C LEU A 329 12.57 3.07 -11.88
N CYS A 330 11.71 2.42 -12.67
CA CYS A 330 11.91 1.03 -13.08
C CYS A 330 13.20 0.87 -13.92
N GLU A 331 13.49 1.78 -14.84
CA GLU A 331 14.77 1.81 -15.59
C GLU A 331 15.97 1.94 -14.67
N SER A 332 15.91 2.83 -13.68
CA SER A 332 16.96 3.00 -12.69
C SER A 332 17.19 1.73 -11.85
N ILE A 333 16.14 1.01 -11.48
CA ILE A 333 16.24 -0.29 -10.81
C ILE A 333 16.90 -1.32 -11.72
N MET A 334 16.48 -1.41 -12.99
CA MET A 334 17.06 -2.36 -13.96
C MET A 334 18.54 -2.07 -14.22
N ALA A 335 18.93 -0.81 -14.30
CA ALA A 335 20.34 -0.40 -14.45
C ALA A 335 21.22 -0.82 -13.25
N GLN A 336 20.61 -1.01 -12.06
CA GLN A 336 21.27 -1.42 -10.83
C GLN A 336 21.09 -2.91 -10.50
N GLU A 337 20.57 -3.74 -11.42
CA GLU A 337 20.25 -5.16 -11.21
C GLU A 337 21.33 -5.95 -10.50
N SER A 338 22.59 -5.86 -10.99
CA SER A 338 23.71 -6.61 -10.41
C SER A 338 24.00 -6.21 -8.97
N ALA A 339 23.90 -4.92 -8.65
CA ALA A 339 24.13 -4.41 -7.30
C ALA A 339 23.01 -4.86 -6.34
N ILE A 340 21.74 -4.78 -6.78
CA ILE A 340 20.59 -5.20 -5.98
C ILE A 340 20.65 -6.71 -5.73
N LYS A 341 20.94 -7.53 -6.74
CA LYS A 341 21.08 -8.99 -6.58
C LYS A 341 22.24 -9.35 -5.64
N THR A 342 23.38 -8.66 -5.74
CA THR A 342 24.50 -8.85 -4.82
C THR A 342 24.11 -8.50 -3.39
N LEU A 343 23.39 -7.41 -3.19
CA LEU A 343 22.87 -7.02 -1.88
C LEU A 343 21.96 -8.11 -1.29
N ILE A 344 21.02 -8.65 -2.08
CA ILE A 344 20.09 -9.70 -1.65
C ILE A 344 20.87 -10.95 -1.20
N GLU A 345 21.87 -11.40 -1.97
CA GLU A 345 22.69 -12.55 -1.60
C GLU A 345 23.52 -12.31 -0.32
N GLN A 346 24.02 -11.10 -0.13
CA GLN A 346 24.71 -10.72 1.11
C GLN A 346 23.81 -10.74 2.33
N LEU A 347 22.56 -10.30 2.18
CA LEU A 347 21.57 -10.27 3.27
C LEU A 347 21.05 -11.68 3.59
N LYS A 348 20.91 -12.56 2.59
CA LYS A 348 20.54 -13.95 2.75
C LYS A 348 21.56 -14.75 3.55
N SER A 349 22.84 -14.43 3.43
CA SER A 349 23.93 -15.14 4.10
C SER A 349 24.20 -14.70 5.54
N ARG A 350 23.47 -13.72 6.05
CA ARG A 350 23.54 -13.24 7.45
C ARG A 350 22.55 -13.97 8.33
#